data_7742c150299267cdee18bc26253a3ce4
#
_entry.id   7742c150299267cdee18bc26253a3ce4
#
_cell.length_a   1.000
_cell.length_b   1.000
_cell.length_c   1.000
_cell.angle_alpha   90.00
_cell.angle_beta   90.00
_cell.angle_gamma   90.00
#
_symmetry.space_group_name_H-M   'P 1'
#
loop_
_entity.id
_entity.type
_entity.pdbx_description
1 polymer ?
#
loop_
_entity_poly.entity_id
_entity_poly.type
_entity_poly.pdbx_seq_one_letter_code
_entity_poly.pdbx_strand_id
1 'polypeptide(L)'
;MTEGPETPEERARAIEVKRRLYAKEAPTYDREADFTERWLFGTGHRGWACSKAMGDTLEVAIGTGLNLPHYPRNVRLTGVDLSPDMLARAVTRARELGRTIRLTEGDAEHLPFADRSFDTVVCTYALCSFRDDAGAISEMHRVLRPGGRLILVDHIRSSVPPIFWFQWLYEFIPRRTKGEYSTRRPSVHVMAGDFRIQARDRLRAGIIERLVAVKTSL
;
A
#
# COMPACT_ATOMS: atom_id res chain seq x y z
N MET A 1 13.63 12.57 21.61
CA MET A 1 13.67 13.85 20.90
C MET A 1 12.55 13.77 19.88
N THR A 2 11.45 14.45 20.12
CA THR A 2 10.36 14.61 19.15
C THR A 2 10.87 15.56 18.08
N GLU A 3 11.12 15.04 16.87
CA GLU A 3 11.36 15.87 15.70
C GLU A 3 10.13 16.78 15.55
N GLY A 4 10.37 18.07 15.34
CA GLY A 4 9.31 19.05 15.09
C GLY A 4 8.53 18.72 13.80
N PRO A 5 7.43 19.41 13.52
CA PRO A 5 6.67 19.20 12.30
C PRO A 5 7.57 19.40 11.08
N GLU A 6 7.52 18.45 10.14
CA GLU A 6 8.30 18.45 8.92
C GLU A 6 8.01 19.68 8.06
N THR A 7 9.06 20.31 7.57
CA THR A 7 8.91 21.45 6.64
C THR A 7 8.52 20.97 5.23
N PRO A 8 7.82 21.80 4.43
CA PRO A 8 7.51 21.48 3.03
C PRO A 8 8.75 21.13 2.18
N GLU A 9 9.90 21.75 2.47
CA GLU A 9 11.15 21.50 1.77
C GLU A 9 11.76 20.13 2.11
N GLU A 10 11.73 19.74 3.39
CA GLU A 10 12.16 18.41 3.85
C GLU A 10 11.31 17.32 3.24
N ARG A 11 9.99 17.53 3.20
CA ARG A 11 9.06 16.61 2.54
C ARG A 11 9.36 16.48 1.04
N ALA A 12 9.50 17.58 0.33
CA ALA A 12 9.82 17.58 -1.10
C ALA A 12 11.12 16.83 -1.40
N ARG A 13 12.15 17.03 -0.57
CA ARG A 13 13.44 16.31 -0.67
C ARG A 13 13.25 14.81 -0.45
N ALA A 14 12.47 14.41 0.55
CA ALA A 14 12.22 13.00 0.84
C ALA A 14 11.44 12.30 -0.28
N ILE A 15 10.45 12.97 -0.86
CA ILE A 15 9.71 12.52 -2.04
C ILE A 15 10.66 12.29 -3.21
N GLU A 16 11.53 13.24 -3.51
CA GLU A 16 12.48 13.14 -4.62
C GLU A 16 13.47 11.98 -4.41
N VAL A 17 13.95 11.78 -3.19
CA VAL A 17 14.81 10.61 -2.87
C VAL A 17 14.09 9.30 -3.15
N LYS A 18 12.82 9.18 -2.73
CA LYS A 18 12.01 7.98 -2.99
C LYS A 18 11.72 7.78 -4.48
N ARG A 19 11.41 8.84 -5.22
CA ARG A 19 11.24 8.76 -6.68
C ARG A 19 12.46 8.18 -7.36
N ARG A 20 13.65 8.70 -7.04
CA ARG A 20 14.92 8.19 -7.59
C ARG A 20 15.20 6.75 -7.22
N LEU A 21 14.84 6.34 -6.01
CA LEU A 21 14.96 4.94 -5.58
C LEU A 21 14.08 4.05 -6.44
N TYR A 22 12.78 4.35 -6.54
CA TYR A 22 11.84 3.56 -7.32
C TYR A 22 12.11 3.58 -8.83
N ALA A 23 12.66 4.68 -9.38
CA ALA A 23 13.12 4.73 -10.76
C ALA A 23 14.21 3.68 -11.05
N LYS A 24 15.14 3.48 -10.10
CA LYS A 24 16.18 2.45 -10.19
C LYS A 24 15.63 1.03 -10.00
N GLU A 25 14.65 0.86 -9.15
CA GLU A 25 14.05 -0.44 -8.83
C GLU A 25 13.02 -0.90 -9.89
N ALA A 26 12.34 0.04 -10.55
CA ALA A 26 11.28 -0.27 -11.51
C ALA A 26 11.65 -1.36 -12.54
N PRO A 27 12.87 -1.43 -13.10
CA PRO A 27 13.24 -2.48 -14.06
C PRO A 27 13.24 -3.91 -13.49
N THR A 28 13.53 -4.09 -12.21
CA THR A 28 13.67 -5.40 -11.55
C THR A 28 12.58 -5.71 -10.57
N TYR A 29 11.75 -4.71 -10.24
CA TYR A 29 10.75 -4.76 -9.19
C TYR A 29 9.83 -5.98 -9.26
N ASP A 30 9.29 -6.29 -10.43
CA ASP A 30 8.36 -7.41 -10.61
C ASP A 30 8.99 -8.76 -10.26
N ARG A 31 10.25 -8.96 -10.66
CA ARG A 31 10.99 -10.18 -10.38
C ARG A 31 11.30 -10.32 -8.89
N GLU A 32 11.67 -9.22 -8.25
CA GLU A 32 11.95 -9.19 -6.81
C GLU A 32 10.68 -9.41 -5.99
N ALA A 33 9.58 -8.77 -6.39
CA ALA A 33 8.27 -8.96 -5.77
C ALA A 33 7.78 -10.42 -5.91
N ASP A 34 7.88 -11.00 -7.12
CA ASP A 34 7.50 -12.40 -7.37
C ASP A 34 8.34 -13.36 -6.52
N PHE A 35 9.64 -13.15 -6.43
CA PHE A 35 10.52 -13.94 -5.57
C PHE A 35 10.10 -13.86 -4.09
N THR A 36 9.90 -12.64 -3.59
CA THR A 36 9.54 -12.40 -2.19
C THR A 36 8.18 -12.99 -1.85
N GLU A 37 7.18 -12.81 -2.72
CA GLU A 37 5.84 -13.36 -2.51
C GLU A 37 5.83 -14.88 -2.58
N ARG A 38 6.58 -15.50 -3.49
CA ARG A 38 6.63 -16.98 -3.56
C ARG A 38 7.29 -17.62 -2.36
N TRP A 39 8.40 -17.07 -1.90
CA TRP A 39 9.24 -17.76 -0.93
C TRP A 39 9.04 -17.29 0.51
N LEU A 40 8.75 -16.00 0.73
CA LEU A 40 8.65 -15.43 2.06
C LEU A 40 7.20 -15.16 2.48
N PHE A 41 6.43 -14.45 1.67
CA PHE A 41 5.11 -13.97 2.05
C PHE A 41 3.99 -14.98 1.76
N GLY A 42 4.14 -15.80 0.74
CA GLY A 42 3.09 -16.65 0.20
C GLY A 42 2.36 -15.98 -0.95
N THR A 43 1.70 -16.79 -1.75
CA THR A 43 0.98 -16.37 -2.96
C THR A 43 -0.50 -16.13 -2.69
N GLY A 44 -1.18 -15.48 -3.65
CA GLY A 44 -2.64 -15.31 -3.62
C GLY A 44 -3.15 -14.13 -2.80
N HIS A 45 -2.30 -13.39 -2.10
CA HIS A 45 -2.72 -12.26 -1.27
C HIS A 45 -3.26 -11.10 -2.10
N ARG A 46 -2.64 -10.80 -3.25
CA ARG A 46 -3.11 -9.78 -4.20
C ARG A 46 -4.50 -10.14 -4.75
N GLY A 47 -4.70 -11.40 -5.17
CA GLY A 47 -5.99 -11.90 -5.62
C GLY A 47 -7.05 -11.81 -4.52
N TRP A 48 -6.70 -12.16 -3.27
CA TRP A 48 -7.59 -12.03 -2.13
C TRP A 48 -8.02 -10.58 -1.88
N ALA A 49 -7.10 -9.63 -1.98
CA ALA A 49 -7.41 -8.21 -1.80
C ALA A 49 -8.28 -7.66 -2.93
N CYS A 50 -7.80 -7.82 -4.16
CA CYS A 50 -8.42 -7.19 -5.34
C CYS A 50 -9.82 -7.76 -5.64
N SER A 51 -10.07 -9.07 -5.36
CA SER A 51 -11.39 -9.68 -5.56
C SER A 51 -12.50 -9.07 -4.72
N LYS A 52 -12.16 -8.32 -3.67
CA LYS A 52 -13.11 -7.66 -2.77
C LYS A 52 -13.43 -6.22 -3.17
N ALA A 53 -12.74 -5.71 -4.19
CA ALA A 53 -12.95 -4.37 -4.70
C ALA A 53 -14.30 -4.26 -5.41
N MET A 54 -14.95 -3.10 -5.25
CA MET A 54 -16.22 -2.79 -5.86
C MET A 54 -16.36 -1.29 -6.18
N GLY A 55 -17.18 -0.96 -7.17
CA GLY A 55 -17.50 0.42 -7.53
C GLY A 55 -16.30 1.23 -7.99
N ASP A 56 -16.23 2.48 -7.56
CA ASP A 56 -15.09 3.37 -7.76
C ASP A 56 -13.96 2.93 -6.82
N THR A 57 -12.92 2.34 -7.37
CA THR A 57 -11.82 1.75 -6.60
C THR A 57 -10.53 2.54 -6.79
N LEU A 58 -9.91 2.94 -5.68
CA LEU A 58 -8.56 3.51 -5.66
C LEU A 58 -7.56 2.44 -5.23
N GLU A 59 -6.52 2.24 -6.00
CA GLU A 59 -5.32 1.53 -5.55
C GLU A 59 -4.24 2.53 -5.17
N VAL A 60 -3.85 2.53 -3.89
CA VAL A 60 -2.77 3.38 -3.35
C VAL A 60 -1.45 2.65 -3.46
N ALA A 61 -0.43 3.33 -3.98
CA ALA A 61 0.87 2.78 -4.34
C ALA A 61 0.73 1.60 -5.32
N ILE A 62 0.12 1.86 -6.47
CA ILE A 62 -0.14 0.84 -7.50
C ILE A 62 1.15 0.23 -8.07
N GLY A 63 2.28 0.94 -7.98
CA GLY A 63 3.57 0.49 -8.48
C GLY A 63 3.53 0.17 -9.98
N THR A 64 4.07 -0.99 -10.33
CA THR A 64 4.07 -1.50 -11.71
C THR A 64 2.73 -2.14 -12.14
N GLY A 65 1.71 -2.10 -11.28
CA GLY A 65 0.39 -2.64 -11.57
C GLY A 65 0.26 -4.15 -11.38
N LEU A 66 1.03 -4.77 -10.48
CA LEU A 66 0.97 -6.22 -10.21
C LEU A 66 -0.42 -6.71 -9.78
N ASN A 67 -1.25 -5.83 -9.25
CA ASN A 67 -2.61 -6.14 -8.85
C ASN A 67 -3.63 -6.14 -10.01
N LEU A 68 -3.31 -5.51 -11.13
CA LEU A 68 -4.24 -5.31 -12.25
C LEU A 68 -4.93 -6.59 -12.76
N PRO A 69 -4.23 -7.75 -12.87
CA PRO A 69 -4.88 -8.99 -13.31
C PRO A 69 -5.96 -9.51 -12.36
N HIS A 70 -5.92 -9.11 -11.09
CA HIS A 70 -6.74 -9.67 -10.02
C HIS A 70 -8.03 -8.90 -9.74
N TYR A 71 -8.16 -7.67 -10.25
CA TYR A 71 -9.39 -6.89 -10.06
C TYR A 71 -10.56 -7.41 -10.90
N PRO A 72 -11.79 -7.41 -10.36
CA PRO A 72 -12.99 -7.65 -11.15
C PRO A 72 -13.09 -6.68 -12.35
N ARG A 73 -13.65 -7.15 -13.46
CA ARG A 73 -13.78 -6.34 -14.69
C ARG A 73 -14.73 -5.15 -14.55
N ASN A 74 -15.67 -5.21 -13.62
CA ASN A 74 -16.72 -4.22 -13.41
C ASN A 74 -16.34 -3.09 -12.45
N VAL A 75 -15.13 -3.07 -11.88
CA VAL A 75 -14.67 -1.94 -11.06
C VAL A 75 -14.11 -0.81 -11.93
N ARG A 76 -14.38 0.43 -11.54
CA ARG A 76 -13.74 1.62 -12.11
C ARG A 76 -12.47 1.91 -11.35
N LEU A 77 -11.35 1.49 -11.91
CA LEU A 77 -10.06 1.50 -11.21
C LEU A 77 -9.31 2.80 -11.47
N THR A 78 -8.89 3.44 -10.39
CA THR A 78 -7.90 4.52 -10.36
C THR A 78 -6.70 4.05 -9.56
N GLY A 79 -5.48 4.28 -10.06
CA GLY A 79 -4.24 4.00 -9.34
C GLY A 79 -3.47 5.28 -9.07
N VAL A 80 -2.87 5.36 -7.90
CA VAL A 80 -1.95 6.45 -7.53
C VAL A 80 -0.61 5.86 -7.12
N ASP A 81 0.48 6.47 -7.58
CA ASP A 81 1.84 6.13 -7.16
C ASP A 81 2.72 7.38 -7.16
N LEU A 82 3.74 7.37 -6.31
CA LEU A 82 4.70 8.46 -6.19
C LEU A 82 5.67 8.51 -7.37
N SER A 83 5.94 7.35 -8.02
CA SER A 83 6.97 7.17 -9.04
C SER A 83 6.39 7.15 -10.45
N PRO A 84 6.76 8.12 -11.32
CA PRO A 84 6.40 8.10 -12.73
C PRO A 84 6.88 6.84 -13.47
N ASP A 85 8.06 6.30 -13.09
CA ASP A 85 8.64 5.11 -13.72
C ASP A 85 7.82 3.85 -13.40
N MET A 86 7.30 3.76 -12.16
CA MET A 86 6.36 2.69 -11.78
C MET A 86 5.05 2.83 -12.55
N LEU A 87 4.49 4.03 -12.63
CA LEU A 87 3.26 4.30 -13.38
C LEU A 87 3.39 3.98 -14.88
N ALA A 88 4.54 4.27 -15.49
CA ALA A 88 4.79 3.92 -16.89
C ALA A 88 4.68 2.40 -17.14
N ARG A 89 5.15 1.58 -16.19
CA ARG A 89 4.98 0.13 -16.24
C ARG A 89 3.55 -0.31 -16.03
N ALA A 90 2.84 0.33 -15.10
CA ALA A 90 1.41 0.08 -14.89
C ALA A 90 0.58 0.39 -16.14
N VAL A 91 0.90 1.47 -16.89
CA VAL A 91 0.29 1.78 -18.19
C VAL A 91 0.51 0.64 -19.19
N THR A 92 1.74 0.18 -19.31
CA THR A 92 2.09 -0.93 -20.22
C THR A 92 1.31 -2.18 -19.87
N ARG A 93 1.31 -2.58 -18.60
CA ARG A 93 0.56 -3.75 -18.11
C ARG A 93 -0.94 -3.61 -18.32
N ALA A 94 -1.52 -2.44 -18.06
CA ALA A 94 -2.94 -2.20 -18.29
C ALA A 94 -3.32 -2.41 -19.77
N ARG A 95 -2.48 -1.94 -20.71
CA ARG A 95 -2.67 -2.16 -22.15
C ARG A 95 -2.61 -3.64 -22.52
N GLU A 96 -1.61 -4.37 -22.02
CA GLU A 96 -1.45 -5.82 -22.26
C GLU A 96 -2.67 -6.62 -21.75
N LEU A 97 -3.27 -6.18 -20.63
CA LEU A 97 -4.44 -6.79 -20.04
C LEU A 97 -5.77 -6.31 -20.66
N GLY A 98 -5.73 -5.36 -21.60
CA GLY A 98 -6.93 -4.72 -22.15
C GLY A 98 -7.81 -4.06 -21.08
N ARG A 99 -7.17 -3.42 -20.06
CA ARG A 99 -7.87 -2.72 -18.98
C ARG A 99 -7.81 -1.21 -19.15
N THR A 100 -8.95 -0.57 -19.01
CA THR A 100 -9.02 0.88 -18.84
C THR A 100 -8.78 1.22 -17.36
N ILE A 101 -7.81 2.09 -17.11
CA ILE A 101 -7.46 2.56 -15.75
C ILE A 101 -7.09 4.04 -15.83
N ARG A 102 -7.44 4.79 -14.80
CA ARG A 102 -6.92 6.14 -14.57
C ARG A 102 -5.68 6.02 -13.67
N LEU A 103 -4.56 6.61 -14.09
CA LEU A 103 -3.34 6.66 -13.30
C LEU A 103 -3.00 8.12 -12.98
N THR A 104 -2.59 8.36 -11.74
CA THR A 104 -2.27 9.68 -11.21
C THR A 104 -0.97 9.59 -10.42
N GLU A 105 -0.04 10.51 -10.65
CA GLU A 105 1.09 10.69 -9.78
C GLU A 105 0.64 11.37 -8.49
N GLY A 106 1.05 10.86 -7.33
CA GLY A 106 0.66 11.42 -6.05
C GLY A 106 1.30 10.72 -4.86
N ASP A 107 1.30 11.45 -3.74
CA ASP A 107 1.78 10.96 -2.46
C ASP A 107 0.62 10.35 -1.67
N ALA A 108 0.81 9.13 -1.16
CA ALA A 108 -0.17 8.41 -0.36
C ALA A 108 -0.55 9.14 0.94
N GLU A 109 0.37 9.95 1.46
CA GLU A 109 0.18 10.76 2.66
C GLU A 109 -0.57 12.07 2.38
N HIS A 110 -0.81 12.40 1.09
CA HIS A 110 -1.60 13.56 0.62
C HIS A 110 -2.22 13.22 -0.73
N LEU A 111 -3.28 12.41 -0.70
CA LEU A 111 -3.92 11.91 -1.91
C LEU A 111 -4.59 13.04 -2.72
N PRO A 112 -4.29 13.15 -4.04
CA PRO A 112 -4.81 14.22 -4.89
C PRO A 112 -6.28 13.98 -5.32
N PHE A 113 -7.11 13.54 -4.38
CA PHE A 113 -8.51 13.23 -4.62
C PHE A 113 -9.41 13.94 -3.59
N ALA A 114 -10.62 14.28 -4.01
CA ALA A 114 -11.61 14.85 -3.11
C ALA A 114 -12.07 13.85 -2.04
N ASP A 115 -12.61 14.36 -0.95
CA ASP A 115 -13.24 13.55 0.09
C ASP A 115 -14.34 12.67 -0.49
N ARG A 116 -14.52 11.49 0.06
CA ARG A 116 -15.67 10.61 -0.27
C ARG A 116 -15.79 10.31 -1.76
N SER A 117 -14.67 10.09 -2.46
CA SER A 117 -14.61 9.85 -3.90
C SER A 117 -14.73 8.38 -4.29
N PHE A 118 -14.36 7.46 -3.37
CA PHE A 118 -14.21 6.04 -3.69
C PHE A 118 -15.08 5.14 -2.82
N ASP A 119 -15.55 4.04 -3.42
CA ASP A 119 -16.27 2.97 -2.73
C ASP A 119 -15.31 1.97 -2.10
N THR A 120 -14.12 1.82 -2.70
CA THR A 120 -13.07 0.92 -2.22
C THR A 120 -11.70 1.59 -2.31
N VAL A 121 -10.87 1.42 -1.28
CA VAL A 121 -9.44 1.72 -1.32
C VAL A 121 -8.67 0.43 -1.06
N VAL A 122 -7.71 0.12 -1.92
CA VAL A 122 -6.81 -1.04 -1.81
C VAL A 122 -5.38 -0.54 -1.66
N CYS A 123 -4.63 -1.11 -0.71
CA CYS A 123 -3.19 -0.89 -0.59
C CYS A 123 -2.51 -2.22 -0.27
N THR A 124 -1.51 -2.61 -1.06
CA THR A 124 -0.82 -3.90 -0.87
C THR A 124 0.69 -3.72 -0.89
N TYR A 125 1.35 -4.23 0.15
CA TYR A 125 2.82 -4.26 0.28
C TYR A 125 3.49 -2.88 0.12
N ALA A 126 2.86 -1.83 0.67
CA ALA A 126 3.33 -0.47 0.51
C ALA A 126 3.42 0.34 1.81
N LEU A 127 2.55 0.06 2.81
CA LEU A 127 2.52 0.83 4.07
C LEU A 127 3.85 0.77 4.84
N CYS A 128 4.61 -0.32 4.67
CA CYS A 128 5.96 -0.45 5.21
C CYS A 128 6.94 0.61 4.68
N SER A 129 6.69 1.14 3.49
CA SER A 129 7.56 2.13 2.83
C SER A 129 7.10 3.58 3.01
N PHE A 130 5.91 3.84 3.54
CA PHE A 130 5.45 5.20 3.79
C PHE A 130 6.20 5.80 4.99
N ARG A 131 6.41 7.10 4.99
CA ARG A 131 7.05 7.80 6.12
C ARG A 131 6.09 7.86 7.30
N ASP A 132 4.86 8.27 7.03
CA ASP A 132 3.74 8.33 7.96
C ASP A 132 2.61 7.39 7.50
N ASP A 133 2.64 6.14 7.96
CA ASP A 133 1.60 5.17 7.66
C ASP A 133 0.25 5.53 8.32
N ALA A 134 0.27 6.26 9.44
CA ALA A 134 -0.94 6.76 10.07
C ALA A 134 -1.60 7.86 9.22
N GLY A 135 -0.81 8.83 8.75
CA GLY A 135 -1.27 9.86 7.83
C GLY A 135 -1.83 9.28 6.53
N ALA A 136 -1.13 8.32 5.94
CA ALA A 136 -1.62 7.63 4.74
C ALA A 136 -2.96 6.90 4.97
N ILE A 137 -3.13 6.23 6.11
CA ILE A 137 -4.40 5.58 6.46
C ILE A 137 -5.51 6.62 6.68
N SER A 138 -5.18 7.79 7.27
CA SER A 138 -6.12 8.91 7.41
C SER A 138 -6.56 9.44 6.03
N GLU A 139 -5.65 9.58 5.08
CA GLU A 139 -5.97 9.99 3.71
C GLU A 139 -6.83 8.95 2.98
N MET A 140 -6.50 7.64 3.14
CA MET A 140 -7.34 6.56 2.63
C MET A 140 -8.76 6.61 3.23
N HIS A 141 -8.87 6.92 4.52
CA HIS A 141 -10.16 7.14 5.17
C HIS A 141 -10.89 8.36 4.59
N ARG A 142 -10.21 9.50 4.43
CA ARG A 142 -10.78 10.74 3.90
C ARG A 142 -11.43 10.52 2.53
N VAL A 143 -10.71 9.86 1.61
CA VAL A 143 -11.19 9.65 0.24
C VAL A 143 -12.26 8.57 0.11
N LEU A 144 -12.44 7.70 1.11
CA LEU A 144 -13.51 6.71 1.15
C LEU A 144 -14.87 7.36 1.41
N ARG A 145 -15.89 6.92 0.69
CA ARG A 145 -17.29 7.20 1.00
C ARG A 145 -17.71 6.58 2.33
N PRO A 146 -18.71 7.13 3.04
CA PRO A 146 -19.32 6.42 4.16
C PRO A 146 -19.77 5.01 3.73
N GLY A 147 -19.46 3.99 4.54
CA GLY A 147 -19.70 2.60 4.19
C GLY A 147 -18.70 2.00 3.18
N GLY A 148 -17.77 2.79 2.66
CA GLY A 148 -16.70 2.34 1.75
C GLY A 148 -15.69 1.43 2.45
N ARG A 149 -15.00 0.60 1.65
CA ARG A 149 -14.10 -0.45 2.13
C ARG A 149 -12.64 -0.06 2.01
N LEU A 150 -11.88 -0.26 3.08
CA LEU A 150 -10.43 -0.27 3.08
C LEU A 150 -9.94 -1.73 3.07
N ILE A 151 -9.09 -2.08 2.12
CA ILE A 151 -8.53 -3.42 1.95
C ILE A 151 -7.01 -3.31 1.99
N LEU A 152 -6.39 -3.91 2.98
CA LEU A 152 -4.95 -3.86 3.18
C LEU A 152 -4.35 -5.27 3.13
N VAL A 153 -3.20 -5.39 2.51
CA VAL A 153 -2.29 -6.53 2.63
C VAL A 153 -0.89 -5.98 2.83
N ASP A 154 -0.26 -6.34 3.93
CA ASP A 154 1.13 -5.91 4.14
C ASP A 154 1.92 -6.93 4.96
N HIS A 155 3.25 -6.83 4.88
CA HIS A 155 4.12 -7.52 5.80
C HIS A 155 4.25 -6.70 7.08
N ILE A 156 4.16 -7.38 8.21
CA ILE A 156 4.11 -6.77 9.52
C ILE A 156 5.04 -7.47 10.51
N ARG A 157 5.21 -6.89 11.68
CA ARG A 157 5.89 -7.52 12.80
C ARG A 157 5.32 -8.91 13.09
N SER A 158 6.17 -9.94 13.06
CA SER A 158 5.79 -11.31 13.43
C SER A 158 5.26 -11.40 14.85
N SER A 159 4.32 -12.30 15.06
CA SER A 159 3.85 -12.69 16.40
C SER A 159 4.77 -13.73 17.07
N VAL A 160 5.72 -14.31 16.33
CA VAL A 160 6.66 -15.32 16.81
C VAL A 160 7.97 -14.64 17.23
N PRO A 161 8.37 -14.67 18.51
CA PRO A 161 9.51 -13.91 19.02
C PRO A 161 10.83 -14.12 18.26
N PRO A 162 11.30 -15.34 17.95
CA PRO A 162 12.54 -15.51 17.19
C PRO A 162 12.50 -14.85 15.81
N ILE A 163 11.36 -14.94 15.12
CA ILE A 163 11.18 -14.34 13.79
C ILE A 163 11.17 -12.81 13.93
N PHE A 164 10.51 -12.27 14.94
CA PHE A 164 10.53 -10.84 15.23
C PHE A 164 11.94 -10.30 15.46
N TRP A 165 12.76 -10.99 16.25
CA TRP A 165 14.15 -10.58 16.49
C TRP A 165 14.97 -10.56 15.18
N PHE A 166 14.74 -11.55 14.31
CA PHE A 166 15.37 -11.58 12.99
C PHE A 166 14.87 -10.42 12.10
N GLN A 167 13.57 -10.16 12.07
CA GLN A 167 13.01 -9.01 11.34
C GLN A 167 13.59 -7.69 11.84
N TRP A 168 13.68 -7.50 13.15
CA TRP A 168 14.21 -6.30 13.76
C TRP A 168 15.68 -6.07 13.39
N LEU A 169 16.48 -7.13 13.39
CA LEU A 169 17.87 -7.06 12.97
C LEU A 169 18.00 -6.77 11.47
N TYR A 170 17.17 -7.44 10.64
CA TYR A 170 17.15 -7.26 9.21
C TYR A 170 16.70 -5.85 8.81
N GLU A 171 15.73 -5.26 9.51
CA GLU A 171 15.18 -3.92 9.23
C GLU A 171 16.23 -2.81 9.31
N PHE A 172 17.31 -3.03 10.03
CA PHE A 172 18.36 -2.01 10.22
C PHE A 172 18.93 -1.48 8.89
N ILE A 173 19.10 -2.32 7.90
CA ILE A 173 19.63 -1.94 6.58
C ILE A 173 18.55 -1.32 5.69
N PRO A 174 17.41 -1.97 5.40
CA PRO A 174 16.35 -1.40 4.57
C PRO A 174 15.81 -0.09 5.11
N ARG A 175 15.67 0.04 6.44
CA ARG A 175 15.24 1.29 7.07
C ARG A 175 16.16 2.46 6.76
N ARG A 176 17.48 2.25 6.76
CA ARG A 176 18.46 3.31 6.48
C ARG A 176 18.64 3.61 5.00
N THR A 177 18.49 2.60 4.14
CA THR A 177 18.78 2.73 2.72
C THR A 177 17.54 3.04 1.89
N LYS A 178 16.38 2.48 2.28
CA LYS A 178 15.12 2.57 1.52
C LYS A 178 13.97 3.23 2.30
N GLY A 179 14.13 3.43 3.61
CA GLY A 179 13.06 3.90 4.48
C GLY A 179 11.91 2.89 4.59
N GLU A 180 12.24 1.58 4.60
CA GLU A 180 11.30 0.49 4.76
C GLU A 180 11.27 -0.04 6.19
N TYR A 181 10.07 -0.28 6.71
CA TYR A 181 9.81 -0.68 8.09
C TYR A 181 9.03 -1.99 8.12
N SER A 182 9.73 -3.11 8.28
CA SER A 182 9.13 -4.44 8.31
C SER A 182 8.45 -4.81 9.64
N THR A 183 8.62 -3.99 10.67
CA THR A 183 8.05 -4.25 12.00
C THR A 183 6.83 -3.39 12.33
N ARG A 184 6.34 -2.58 11.40
CA ARG A 184 5.12 -1.78 11.57
C ARG A 184 3.86 -2.66 11.68
N ARG A 185 2.82 -2.05 12.24
CA ARG A 185 1.49 -2.65 12.36
C ARG A 185 0.40 -1.66 11.92
N PRO A 186 0.21 -1.46 10.64
CA PRO A 186 -0.76 -0.49 10.10
C PRO A 186 -2.18 -0.67 10.65
N SER A 187 -2.56 -1.92 10.97
CA SER A 187 -3.87 -2.21 11.58
C SER A 187 -4.14 -1.49 12.91
N VAL A 188 -3.11 -1.03 13.62
CA VAL A 188 -3.30 -0.22 14.85
C VAL A 188 -3.93 1.12 14.50
N HIS A 189 -3.49 1.76 13.42
CA HIS A 189 -4.03 3.03 12.94
C HIS A 189 -5.44 2.87 12.38
N VAL A 190 -5.72 1.75 11.68
CA VAL A 190 -7.08 1.42 11.24
C VAL A 190 -8.03 1.24 12.43
N MET A 191 -7.58 0.56 13.50
CA MET A 191 -8.40 0.36 14.71
C MET A 191 -8.59 1.63 15.56
N ALA A 192 -7.66 2.56 15.46
CA ALA A 192 -7.75 3.85 16.14
C ALA A 192 -8.62 4.88 15.39
N GLY A 193 -8.85 4.67 14.08
CA GLY A 193 -9.69 5.52 13.23
C GLY A 193 -11.15 5.04 13.18
N ASP A 194 -11.97 5.80 12.46
CA ASP A 194 -13.41 5.52 12.29
C ASP A 194 -13.66 4.39 11.28
N PHE A 195 -13.07 3.22 11.57
CA PHE A 195 -13.24 2.00 10.80
C PHE A 195 -13.80 0.86 11.65
N ARG A 196 -14.71 0.09 11.07
CA ARG A 196 -15.16 -1.18 11.62
C ARG A 196 -14.46 -2.33 10.87
N ILE A 197 -13.63 -3.08 11.58
CA ILE A 197 -12.95 -4.26 11.02
C ILE A 197 -13.99 -5.31 10.67
N GLN A 198 -14.00 -5.79 9.43
CA GLN A 198 -14.83 -6.91 8.94
C GLN A 198 -14.08 -8.22 8.91
N ALA A 199 -12.81 -8.18 8.52
CA ALA A 199 -11.94 -9.35 8.49
C ALA A 199 -10.51 -8.95 8.78
N ARG A 200 -9.80 -9.80 9.50
CA ARG A 200 -8.38 -9.63 9.78
C ARG A 200 -7.73 -10.99 9.96
N ASP A 201 -6.78 -11.31 9.09
CA ASP A 201 -6.03 -12.54 9.14
C ASP A 201 -4.55 -12.25 9.28
N ARG A 202 -3.85 -13.06 10.08
CA ARG A 202 -2.40 -13.08 10.15
C ARG A 202 -1.87 -14.43 9.69
N LEU A 203 -0.99 -14.39 8.72
CA LEU A 203 -0.48 -15.56 8.01
C LEU A 203 1.04 -15.62 8.12
N ARG A 204 1.63 -16.78 7.77
CA ARG A 204 3.08 -16.96 7.76
C ARG A 204 3.74 -16.55 9.08
N ALA A 205 3.35 -17.20 10.18
CA ALA A 205 3.84 -16.87 11.53
C ALA A 205 3.63 -15.39 11.92
N GLY A 206 2.55 -14.80 11.41
CA GLY A 206 2.17 -13.41 11.69
C GLY A 206 2.97 -12.36 10.92
N ILE A 207 3.75 -12.75 9.90
CA ILE A 207 4.49 -11.80 9.07
C ILE A 207 3.57 -11.07 8.08
N ILE A 208 2.53 -11.72 7.58
CA ILE A 208 1.56 -11.13 6.64
C ILE A 208 0.26 -10.87 7.35
N GLU A 209 -0.26 -9.66 7.20
CA GLU A 209 -1.60 -9.28 7.64
C GLU A 209 -2.46 -8.94 6.44
N ARG A 210 -3.68 -9.50 6.43
CA ARG A 210 -4.75 -9.14 5.50
C ARG A 210 -5.88 -8.54 6.31
N LEU A 211 -6.37 -7.38 5.88
CA LEU A 211 -7.40 -6.65 6.61
C LEU A 211 -8.45 -6.11 5.65
N VAL A 212 -9.71 -6.23 6.02
CA VAL A 212 -10.84 -5.51 5.43
C VAL A 212 -11.52 -4.73 6.53
N ALA A 213 -11.66 -3.44 6.32
CA ALA A 213 -12.38 -2.54 7.21
C ALA A 213 -13.39 -1.71 6.42
N VAL A 214 -14.43 -1.26 7.09
CA VAL A 214 -15.48 -0.41 6.52
C VAL A 214 -15.47 0.91 7.25
N LYS A 215 -15.43 2.02 6.50
CA LYS A 215 -15.57 3.36 7.05
C LYS A 215 -16.93 3.48 7.70
N THR A 216 -16.95 3.78 9.01
CA THR A 216 -18.19 4.04 9.73
C THR A 216 -18.81 5.34 9.26
N SER A 217 -20.11 5.33 9.12
CA SER A 217 -20.85 6.53 8.69
C SER A 217 -20.85 7.57 9.82
N LEU A 218 -20.35 8.74 9.58
CA LEU A 218 -20.75 10.00 10.18
C LEU A 218 -21.11 10.96 9.06
#